data_737347b46dd9f41f2254fb46822ce541
#
_entry.id   737347b46dd9f41f2254fb46822ce541
#
_cell.length_a   1.000
_cell.length_b   1.000
_cell.length_c   1.000
_cell.angle_alpha   90.00
_cell.angle_beta   90.00
_cell.angle_gamma   90.00
#
_symmetry.space_group_name_H-M   'P 1'
#
loop_
_entity.id
_entity.type
_entity.pdbx_description
1 polymer ?
#
loop_
_entity_poly.entity_id
_entity_poly.type
_entity_poly.pdbx_seq_one_letter_code
_entity_poly.pdbx_strand_id
1 'polypeptide(L)' 'MDYAKLTLAEIRNGISDTKSAIHRCKEALDNLRQPKTVGLQAMADAITHLLPRLEQDLKALEKAYIAKSVLRGQQ' A
#
# COMPACT_ATOMS: atom_id res chain seq x y z
N MET A 1 3.12 -3.25 -13.15
CA MET A 1 3.03 -1.79 -13.41
C MET A 1 4.43 -1.24 -13.66
N ASP A 2 4.57 -0.41 -14.66
CA ASP A 2 5.87 0.18 -15.02
C ASP A 2 6.03 1.53 -14.33
N TYR A 3 6.68 1.52 -13.18
CA TYR A 3 6.87 2.74 -12.38
C TYR A 3 7.80 3.76 -13.06
N ALA A 4 8.62 3.32 -14.02
CA ALA A 4 9.52 4.22 -14.74
C ALA A 4 8.78 5.27 -15.57
N LYS A 5 7.53 4.97 -15.96
CA LYS A 5 6.69 5.90 -16.74
C LYS A 5 5.96 6.92 -15.89
N LEU A 6 5.96 6.73 -14.57
CA LEU A 6 5.26 7.64 -13.66
C LEU A 6 6.14 8.84 -13.30
N THR A 7 5.52 9.98 -13.10
CA THR A 7 6.23 11.17 -12.58
C THR A 7 6.49 11.01 -11.09
N LEU A 8 7.43 11.80 -10.54
CA LEU A 8 7.67 11.82 -9.10
C LEU A 8 6.42 12.16 -8.31
N ALA A 9 5.60 13.09 -8.81
CA ALA A 9 4.35 13.46 -8.15
C ALA A 9 3.38 12.28 -8.12
N GLU A 10 3.26 11.55 -9.23
CA GLU A 10 2.38 10.38 -9.30
C GLU A 10 2.84 9.27 -8.36
N ILE A 11 4.16 9.01 -8.30
CA ILE A 11 4.72 7.99 -7.40
C ILE A 11 4.49 8.41 -5.95
N ARG A 12 4.70 9.67 -5.61
CA ARG A 12 4.47 10.18 -4.26
C ARG A 12 3.01 10.06 -3.86
N ASN A 13 2.09 10.37 -4.77
CA ASN A 13 0.65 10.20 -4.51
C ASN A 13 0.32 8.72 -4.31
N GLY A 14 0.91 7.84 -5.10
CA GLY A 14 0.74 6.40 -4.94
C GLY A 14 1.22 5.91 -3.58
N ILE A 15 2.37 6.40 -3.11
CA ILE A 15 2.89 6.08 -1.79
C ILE A 15 1.90 6.51 -0.70
N SER A 16 1.42 7.75 -0.78
CA SER A 16 0.47 8.28 0.18
C SER A 16 -0.83 7.47 0.20
N ASP A 17 -1.37 7.18 -0.98
CA ASP A 17 -2.61 6.40 -1.10
C ASP A 17 -2.43 4.98 -0.56
N THR A 18 -1.29 4.35 -0.85
CA THR A 18 -1.00 3.00 -0.38
C THR A 18 -0.85 2.98 1.14
N LYS A 19 -0.18 3.95 1.72
CA LYS A 19 -0.06 4.07 3.17
C LYS A 19 -1.43 4.24 3.83
N SER A 20 -2.29 5.06 3.23
CA SER A 20 -3.66 5.24 3.73
C SER A 20 -4.46 3.95 3.65
N ALA A 21 -4.32 3.20 2.56
CA ALA A 21 -5.00 1.91 2.39
C ALA A 21 -4.53 0.90 3.44
N ILE A 22 -3.23 0.84 3.70
CA ILE A 22 -2.66 -0.05 4.73
C ILE A 22 -3.22 0.32 6.11
N HIS A 23 -3.27 1.62 6.42
CA HIS A 23 -3.79 2.09 7.69
C HIS A 23 -5.26 1.71 7.87
N ARG A 24 -6.08 1.90 6.82
CA ARG A 24 -7.49 1.53 6.85
C ARG A 24 -7.67 0.02 7.05
N CYS A 25 -6.83 -0.79 6.40
CA CYS A 25 -6.88 -2.24 6.56
C CYS A 25 -6.57 -2.64 8.00
N LYS A 26 -5.56 -2.03 8.61
CA LYS A 26 -5.20 -2.31 9.99
C LYS A 26 -6.29 -1.91 10.96
N GLU A 27 -6.92 -0.75 10.75
CA GLU A 27 -8.06 -0.31 11.55
C GLU A 27 -9.23 -1.27 11.42
N ALA A 28 -9.54 -1.69 10.19
CA ALA A 28 -10.62 -2.64 9.95
C ALA A 28 -10.37 -3.97 10.66
N LEU A 29 -9.13 -4.46 10.64
CA LEU A 29 -8.76 -5.69 11.34
C LEU A 29 -8.94 -5.54 12.85
N ASP A 30 -8.57 -4.41 13.42
CA ASP A 30 -8.79 -4.13 14.84
C ASP A 30 -10.28 -4.17 15.19
N ASN A 31 -11.12 -3.59 14.33
CA ASN A 31 -12.56 -3.60 14.52
C ASN A 31 -13.17 -4.99 14.36
N LEU A 32 -12.51 -5.87 13.59
CA LEU A 32 -12.95 -7.24 13.33
C LEU A 32 -12.23 -8.27 14.22
N ARG A 33 -11.60 -7.82 15.29
CA ARG A 33 -10.79 -8.66 16.17
C ARG A 33 -11.55 -9.88 16.71
N GLN A 34 -12.86 -9.71 16.95
CA GLN A 34 -13.72 -10.79 17.42
C GLN A 34 -14.95 -10.88 16.53
N PRO A 35 -14.79 -11.38 15.30
CA PRO A 35 -15.92 -11.47 14.39
C PRO A 35 -16.95 -12.46 14.92
N LYS A 36 -18.21 -12.03 14.94
CA LYS A 36 -19.30 -12.85 15.44
C LYS A 36 -20.00 -13.66 14.35
N THR A 37 -19.70 -13.37 13.09
CA THR A 37 -20.36 -14.03 11.97
C THR A 37 -19.33 -14.54 10.99
N VAL A 38 -19.74 -15.53 10.17
CA VAL A 38 -18.90 -16.07 9.10
C VAL A 38 -18.53 -14.98 8.09
N GLY A 39 -19.47 -14.07 7.79
CA GLY A 39 -19.21 -12.98 6.87
C GLY A 39 -18.10 -12.04 7.35
N LEU A 40 -18.10 -11.71 8.64
CA LEU A 40 -17.07 -10.86 9.23
C LEU A 40 -15.71 -11.56 9.26
N GLN A 41 -15.72 -12.87 9.52
CA GLN A 41 -14.49 -13.67 9.48
C GLN A 41 -13.90 -13.68 8.07
N ALA A 42 -14.74 -13.84 7.03
CA ALA A 42 -14.30 -13.81 5.65
C ALA A 42 -13.70 -12.45 5.28
N MET A 43 -14.29 -11.35 5.76
CA MET A 43 -13.75 -10.01 5.56
C MET A 43 -12.39 -9.85 6.21
N ALA A 44 -12.23 -10.32 7.44
CA ALA A 44 -10.95 -10.26 8.15
C ALA A 44 -9.87 -11.04 7.41
N ASP A 45 -10.21 -12.22 6.92
CA ASP A 45 -9.28 -13.04 6.14
C ASP A 45 -8.86 -12.35 4.85
N ALA A 46 -9.81 -11.76 4.13
CA ALA A 46 -9.53 -11.02 2.89
C ALA A 46 -8.58 -9.85 3.14
N ILE A 47 -8.81 -9.08 4.20
CA ILE A 47 -7.96 -7.96 4.57
C ILE A 47 -6.56 -8.45 4.95
N THR A 48 -6.47 -9.55 5.69
CA THR A 48 -5.20 -10.15 6.08
C THR A 48 -4.37 -10.55 4.87
N HIS A 49 -5.01 -11.07 3.82
CA HIS A 49 -4.32 -11.42 2.57
C HIS A 49 -3.94 -10.20 1.74
N LEU A 50 -4.71 -9.13 1.83
CA LEU A 50 -4.45 -7.90 1.07
C LEU A 50 -3.26 -7.12 1.63
N LEU A 51 -3.09 -7.11 2.95
CA LEU A 51 -2.03 -6.31 3.59
C LEU A 51 -0.62 -6.58 3.04
N PRO A 52 -0.16 -7.84 2.91
CA PRO A 52 1.19 -8.09 2.37
C PRO A 52 1.38 -7.55 0.96
N ARG A 53 0.33 -7.60 0.13
CA ARG A 53 0.40 -7.06 -1.23
C ARG A 53 0.55 -5.56 -1.22
N LEU A 54 -0.21 -4.88 -0.37
CA LEU A 54 -0.10 -3.42 -0.21
C LEU A 54 1.27 -3.02 0.29
N GLU A 55 1.83 -3.76 1.23
CA GLU A 55 3.16 -3.50 1.75
C GLU A 55 4.25 -3.69 0.68
N GLN A 56 4.11 -4.71 -0.17
CA GLN A 56 5.02 -4.94 -1.30
C GLN A 56 4.91 -3.80 -2.31
N ASP A 57 3.68 -3.38 -2.63
CA ASP A 57 3.46 -2.25 -3.54
C ASP A 57 4.09 -0.98 -2.99
N LEU A 58 3.96 -0.75 -1.68
CA LEU A 58 4.56 0.42 -1.03
C LEU A 58 6.08 0.39 -1.17
N LYS A 59 6.72 -0.75 -0.93
CA LYS A 59 8.16 -0.90 -1.07
C LYS A 59 8.61 -0.63 -2.50
N ALA A 60 7.88 -1.15 -3.48
CA ALA A 60 8.20 -0.93 -4.89
C ALA A 60 8.08 0.55 -5.27
N LEU A 61 7.03 1.22 -4.80
CA LEU A 61 6.84 2.64 -5.02
C LEU A 61 7.93 3.48 -4.37
N GLU A 62 8.31 3.13 -3.13
CA GLU A 62 9.39 3.84 -2.43
C GLU A 62 10.73 3.69 -3.15
N LYS A 63 11.04 2.51 -3.64
CA LYS A 63 12.25 2.27 -4.44
C LYS A 63 12.24 3.08 -5.72
N ALA A 64 11.11 3.11 -6.42
CA ALA A 64 10.96 3.87 -7.65
C ALA A 64 11.12 5.37 -7.39
N TYR A 65 10.57 5.85 -6.28
CA TYR A 65 10.70 7.25 -5.89
C TYR A 65 12.17 7.63 -5.67
N ILE A 66 12.89 6.81 -4.88
CA ILE A 66 14.30 7.05 -4.59
C ILE A 66 15.13 7.04 -5.87
N ALA A 67 14.91 6.05 -6.74
CA ALA A 67 15.64 5.93 -8.00
C ALA A 67 15.44 7.16 -8.89
N LYS A 68 14.19 7.63 -9.02
CA LYS A 68 13.91 8.83 -9.81
C LYS A 68 14.47 10.09 -9.17
N SER A 69 14.43 10.18 -7.85
CA SER A 69 15.01 11.34 -7.15
C SER A 69 16.50 11.42 -7.34
N VAL A 70 17.20 10.29 -7.28
CA VAL A 70 18.65 10.24 -7.51
C VAL A 70 19.00 10.64 -8.95
N LEU A 71 18.28 10.08 -9.92
CA LEU A 71 18.51 10.42 -11.34
C LEU A 71 18.26 11.91 -11.59
N ARG A 72 17.20 12.46 -11.00
CA ARG A 72 16.89 13.88 -11.16
C ARG A 72 17.93 14.76 -10.50
N GLY A 73 18.47 14.32 -9.36
CA GLY A 73 19.52 15.06 -8.65
C GLY A 73 20.84 15.09 -9.37
N GLN A 74 21.08 14.15 -10.30
CA GLN A 74 22.30 14.10 -11.09
C GLN A 74 22.25 14.95 -12.36
N GLN A 75 21.10 15.47 -12.67
CA GLN A 75 20.92 16.36 -13.83
C GLN A 75 21.16 17.81 -13.43
#